data_2ba5a8b2f6e025cba73c0fcc43553255
#
_entry.id   2ba5a8b2f6e025cba73c0fcc43553255
#
_cell.length_a   1.000
_cell.length_b   1.000
_cell.length_c   1.000
_cell.angle_alpha   90.00
_cell.angle_beta   90.00
_cell.angle_gamma   90.00
#
_symmetry.space_group_name_H-M   'P 1'
#
loop_
_entity.id
_entity.type
_entity.pdbx_description
1 polymer ?
#
loop_
_entity_poly.entity_id
_entity_poly.type
_entity_poly.pdbx_seq_one_letter_code
_entity_poly.pdbx_strand_id
1 'polypeptide(L)'
;MAIRTILRYPDKRLREPTSPVTRFDAALESLVQDMAETMYAAPGVGLAAPQIGVLLHLFIIDVAMGEDQPSELRTFINPEILEAVGDVRNEEGCLSFPGVHEEIRRAERVRVRAQDAHGAFFELEADGLLAIAIQHEHDHLIGRLMVDHLSLLRRRLVHRAMVKRAAADTAVI
;
A
#
# COMPACT_ATOMS: atom_id res chain seq x y z
N MET A 1 16.49 12.43 -1.06
CA MET A 1 15.07 12.59 -0.71
C MET A 1 14.36 13.08 -1.96
N ALA A 2 13.46 12.27 -2.49
CA ALA A 2 12.76 12.59 -3.73
C ALA A 2 11.33 12.01 -3.72
N ILE A 3 10.36 12.85 -4.08
CA ILE A 3 9.00 12.37 -4.35
C ILE A 3 9.02 11.50 -5.61
N ARG A 4 8.54 10.27 -5.49
CA ARG A 4 8.48 9.28 -6.58
C ARG A 4 7.13 9.34 -7.28
N THR A 5 7.11 8.99 -8.55
CA THR A 5 5.86 8.86 -9.30
C THR A 5 5.10 7.61 -8.83
N ILE A 6 3.84 7.78 -8.41
CA ILE A 6 2.97 6.66 -8.06
C ILE A 6 2.36 6.09 -9.33
N LEU A 7 2.55 4.79 -9.54
CA LEU A 7 1.92 4.04 -10.63
C LEU A 7 0.41 3.98 -10.43
N ARG A 8 -0.35 4.22 -11.49
CA ARG A 8 -1.81 4.21 -11.46
C ARG A 8 -2.35 3.03 -12.24
N TYR A 9 -3.37 2.39 -11.71
CA TYR A 9 -4.10 1.37 -12.45
C TYR A 9 -4.64 1.94 -13.78
N PRO A 10 -4.54 1.24 -14.91
CA PRO A 10 -4.24 -0.19 -15.07
C PRO A 10 -2.77 -0.53 -15.42
N ASP A 11 -1.79 0.19 -14.89
CA ASP A 11 -0.38 -0.14 -15.13
C ASP A 11 -0.09 -1.59 -14.68
N LYS A 12 0.46 -2.39 -15.60
CA LYS A 12 0.69 -3.82 -15.38
C LYS A 12 1.74 -4.10 -14.31
N ARG A 13 2.67 -3.17 -14.08
CA ARG A 13 3.72 -3.29 -13.05
C ARG A 13 3.15 -3.43 -11.64
N LEU A 14 1.94 -2.90 -11.39
CA LEU A 14 1.24 -3.08 -10.11
C LEU A 14 0.88 -4.54 -9.80
N ARG A 15 0.96 -5.43 -10.79
CA ARG A 15 0.67 -6.87 -10.62
C ARG A 15 1.90 -7.75 -10.63
N GLU A 16 3.07 -7.15 -10.73
CA GLU A 16 4.32 -7.90 -10.70
C GLU A 16 4.64 -8.36 -9.27
N PRO A 17 5.09 -9.60 -9.09
CA PRO A 17 5.47 -10.10 -7.77
C PRO A 17 6.72 -9.39 -7.28
N THR A 18 6.81 -9.16 -5.98
CA THR A 18 7.97 -8.56 -5.34
C THR A 18 8.99 -9.60 -4.91
N SER A 19 10.24 -9.17 -4.78
CA SER A 19 11.33 -9.98 -4.24
C SER A 19 11.66 -9.58 -2.80
N PRO A 20 12.07 -10.53 -1.94
CA PRO A 20 12.50 -10.22 -0.59
C PRO A 20 13.63 -9.20 -0.55
N VAL A 21 13.61 -8.33 0.44
CA VAL A 21 14.76 -7.47 0.78
C VAL A 21 15.79 -8.32 1.48
N THR A 22 17.00 -8.32 0.96
CA THR A 22 18.14 -9.10 1.50
C THR A 22 19.29 -8.22 2.00
N ARG A 23 19.24 -6.91 1.71
CA ARG A 23 20.27 -5.95 2.11
C ARG A 23 19.62 -4.79 2.85
N PHE A 24 20.12 -4.52 4.05
CA PHE A 24 19.68 -3.47 4.95
C PHE A 24 20.81 -2.43 5.03
N ASP A 25 20.83 -1.55 4.05
CA ASP A 25 21.88 -0.56 3.84
C ASP A 25 21.30 0.86 3.63
N ALA A 26 22.18 1.84 3.47
CA ALA A 26 21.80 3.24 3.25
C ALA A 26 20.91 3.45 2.01
N ALA A 27 20.97 2.57 1.02
CA ALA A 27 20.10 2.64 -0.15
C ALA A 27 18.66 2.24 0.22
N LEU A 28 18.47 1.24 1.08
CA LEU A 28 17.16 0.86 1.61
C LEU A 28 16.59 1.97 2.50
N GLU A 29 17.42 2.57 3.37
CA GLU A 29 16.97 3.70 4.21
C GLU A 29 16.53 4.88 3.35
N SER A 30 17.30 5.22 2.30
CA SER A 30 16.91 6.27 1.35
C SER A 30 15.62 5.96 0.61
N LEU A 31 15.38 4.69 0.23
CA LEU A 31 14.13 4.27 -0.39
C LEU A 31 12.95 4.45 0.57
N VAL A 32 13.07 4.04 1.83
CA VAL A 32 12.03 4.21 2.84
C VAL A 32 11.69 5.69 3.04
N GLN A 33 12.70 6.57 3.06
CA GLN A 33 12.50 8.02 3.15
C GLN A 33 11.76 8.58 1.93
N ASP A 34 12.18 8.21 0.71
CA ASP A 34 11.50 8.63 -0.53
C ASP A 34 10.04 8.14 -0.56
N MET A 35 9.78 6.92 -0.07
CA MET A 35 8.43 6.37 0.06
C MET A 35 7.59 7.20 1.04
N ALA A 36 8.14 7.55 2.21
CA ALA A 36 7.44 8.35 3.21
C ALA A 36 7.08 9.74 2.66
N GLU A 37 8.03 10.44 2.04
CA GLU A 37 7.76 11.74 1.41
C GLU A 37 6.70 11.64 0.32
N THR A 38 6.76 10.59 -0.50
CA THR A 38 5.78 10.33 -1.56
C THR A 38 4.39 10.08 -1.00
N MET A 39 4.28 9.25 0.05
CA MET A 39 3.03 8.93 0.74
C MET A 39 2.39 10.18 1.34
N TYR A 40 3.17 10.98 2.07
CA TYR A 40 2.66 12.21 2.70
C TYR A 40 2.26 13.27 1.66
N ALA A 41 3.02 13.41 0.58
CA ALA A 41 2.68 14.33 -0.51
C ALA A 41 1.38 13.95 -1.25
N ALA A 42 1.02 12.67 -1.24
CA ALA A 42 -0.19 12.13 -1.88
C ALA A 42 -1.36 11.93 -0.90
N PRO A 43 -1.41 12.57 0.25
CA PRO A 43 -2.11 12.33 1.51
C PRO A 43 -2.61 10.89 1.70
N GLY A 44 -1.69 9.92 1.68
CA GLY A 44 -1.98 8.50 1.92
C GLY A 44 -1.58 8.05 3.32
N VAL A 45 -2.21 7.00 3.82
CA VAL A 45 -1.88 6.36 5.11
C VAL A 45 -0.94 5.16 4.96
N GLY A 46 -0.73 4.68 3.72
CA GLY A 46 0.14 3.58 3.39
C GLY A 46 0.68 3.70 1.97
N LEU A 47 1.82 3.07 1.71
CA LEU A 47 2.44 2.98 0.39
C LEU A 47 3.33 1.73 0.32
N ALA A 48 3.07 0.89 -0.68
CA ALA A 48 3.90 -0.27 -0.98
C ALA A 48 4.92 0.05 -2.10
N ALA A 49 6.10 -0.53 -2.02
CA ALA A 49 7.18 -0.30 -2.97
C ALA A 49 6.79 -0.57 -4.44
N PRO A 50 5.96 -1.59 -4.78
CA PRO A 50 5.49 -1.77 -6.16
C PRO A 50 4.72 -0.59 -6.72
N GLN A 51 4.05 0.21 -5.87
CA GLN A 51 3.31 1.39 -6.31
C GLN A 51 4.21 2.52 -6.84
N ILE A 52 5.48 2.50 -6.51
CA ILE A 52 6.50 3.41 -7.07
C ILE A 52 7.45 2.69 -8.04
N GLY A 53 7.08 1.51 -8.52
CA GLY A 53 7.84 0.74 -9.50
C GLY A 53 9.05 0.01 -8.92
N VAL A 54 9.15 -0.15 -7.60
CA VAL A 54 10.23 -0.89 -6.93
C VAL A 54 9.68 -2.24 -6.48
N LEU A 55 10.18 -3.33 -7.08
CA LEU A 55 9.66 -4.69 -6.84
C LEU A 55 10.33 -5.35 -5.60
N LEU A 56 10.36 -4.64 -4.49
CA LEU A 56 10.82 -5.14 -3.20
C LEU A 56 9.65 -5.41 -2.26
N HIS A 57 9.80 -6.44 -1.43
CA HIS A 57 8.78 -6.89 -0.48
C HIS A 57 8.77 -6.00 0.76
N LEU A 58 8.30 -4.76 0.61
CA LEU A 58 8.19 -3.77 1.69
C LEU A 58 7.06 -2.79 1.45
N PHE A 59 6.49 -2.30 2.54
CA PHE A 59 5.57 -1.17 2.58
C PHE A 59 5.79 -0.33 3.84
N ILE A 60 5.23 0.87 3.83
CA ILE A 60 5.19 1.77 4.96
C ILE A 60 3.75 2.16 5.28
N ILE A 61 3.46 2.43 6.54
CA ILE A 61 2.14 2.87 7.04
C ILE A 61 2.34 3.93 8.11
N ASP A 62 1.49 4.96 8.08
CA ASP A 62 1.28 5.91 9.16
C ASP A 62 -0.22 6.21 9.25
N VAL A 63 -0.88 5.66 10.28
CA VAL A 63 -2.31 5.88 10.54
C VAL A 63 -2.56 6.98 11.57
N ALA A 64 -1.51 7.53 12.17
CA ALA A 64 -1.57 8.62 13.15
C ALA A 64 -1.62 10.01 12.50
N MET A 65 -2.04 10.10 11.22
CA MET A 65 -2.06 11.35 10.47
C MET A 65 -3.17 12.30 10.95
N GLY A 66 -2.79 13.26 11.79
CA GLY A 66 -3.65 14.35 12.24
C GLY A 66 -2.81 15.55 12.65
N GLU A 67 -3.35 16.78 12.54
CA GLU A 67 -2.61 18.02 12.86
C GLU A 67 -2.06 18.05 14.30
N ASP A 68 -2.68 17.29 15.22
CA ASP A 68 -2.33 17.24 16.65
C ASP A 68 -1.67 15.93 17.09
N GLN A 69 -1.38 14.98 16.18
CA GLN A 69 -0.75 13.71 16.52
C GLN A 69 0.65 13.60 15.90
N PRO A 70 1.64 13.18 16.69
CA PRO A 70 2.96 12.90 16.12
C PRO A 70 2.88 11.75 15.12
N SER A 71 3.57 11.88 13.99
CA SER A 71 3.71 10.82 13.00
C SER A 71 4.22 9.52 13.66
N GLU A 72 3.57 8.40 13.34
CA GLU A 72 3.96 7.05 13.74
C GLU A 72 4.29 6.20 12.50
N LEU A 73 5.21 6.68 11.68
CA LEU A 73 5.63 5.95 10.49
C LEU A 73 6.21 4.58 10.87
N ARG A 74 5.60 3.54 10.34
CA ARG A 74 6.00 2.14 10.51
C ARG A 74 6.46 1.56 9.19
N THR A 75 7.60 0.89 9.21
CA THR A 75 8.17 0.20 8.04
C THR A 75 8.02 -1.30 8.22
N PHE A 76 7.48 -1.97 7.21
CA PHE A 76 7.28 -3.41 7.19
C PHE A 76 8.08 -4.00 6.03
N ILE A 77 9.22 -4.62 6.33
CA ILE A 77 10.09 -5.27 5.35
C ILE A 77 9.94 -6.76 5.48
N ASN A 78 9.77 -7.46 4.35
CA ASN A 78 9.50 -8.89 4.28
C ASN A 78 8.33 -9.31 5.20
N PRO A 79 7.18 -8.60 5.14
CA PRO A 79 6.07 -8.87 6.03
C PRO A 79 5.41 -10.22 5.73
N GLU A 80 4.99 -10.90 6.80
CA GLU A 80 4.21 -12.13 6.76
C GLU A 80 3.02 -11.98 7.70
N ILE A 81 1.80 -12.14 7.18
CA ILE A 81 0.59 -12.16 8.01
C ILE A 81 0.48 -13.57 8.61
N LEU A 82 0.76 -13.67 9.92
CA LEU A 82 0.75 -14.92 10.67
C LEU A 82 -0.66 -15.37 11.03
N GLU A 83 -1.54 -14.39 11.28
CA GLU A 83 -2.93 -14.64 11.70
C GLU A 83 -3.82 -13.51 11.19
N ALA A 84 -5.03 -13.85 10.77
CA ALA A 84 -6.06 -12.91 10.37
C ALA A 84 -7.40 -13.41 10.86
N VAL A 85 -8.07 -12.67 11.76
CA VAL A 85 -9.31 -13.08 12.43
C VAL A 85 -10.37 -11.99 12.36
N GLY A 86 -11.63 -12.42 12.45
CA GLY A 86 -12.77 -11.51 12.34
C GLY A 86 -13.07 -11.15 10.90
N ASP A 87 -14.02 -10.24 10.73
CA ASP A 87 -14.53 -9.83 9.44
C ASP A 87 -15.18 -8.46 9.56
N VAL A 88 -14.62 -7.49 8.86
CA VAL A 88 -15.10 -6.12 8.84
C VAL A 88 -15.18 -5.61 7.40
N ARG A 89 -16.16 -4.76 7.15
CA ARG A 89 -16.27 -4.01 5.90
C ARG A 89 -15.86 -2.57 6.16
N ASN A 90 -14.98 -2.08 5.30
CA ASN A 90 -14.48 -0.72 5.40
C ASN A 90 -14.38 -0.09 4.02
N GLU A 91 -14.66 1.20 3.94
CA GLU A 91 -14.41 1.96 2.72
C GLU A 91 -12.91 2.21 2.59
N GLU A 92 -12.32 1.73 1.50
CA GLU A 92 -10.91 1.88 1.18
C GLU A 92 -10.71 2.73 -0.06
N GLY A 93 -9.69 3.60 0.00
CA GLY A 93 -9.07 4.23 -1.16
C GLY A 93 -7.68 3.67 -1.40
N CYS A 94 -7.09 3.98 -2.54
CA CYS A 94 -5.73 3.58 -2.88
C CYS A 94 -5.06 4.66 -3.72
N LEU A 95 -3.81 4.98 -3.42
CA LEU A 95 -3.04 5.97 -4.17
C LEU A 95 -2.86 5.59 -5.65
N SER A 96 -2.89 4.29 -5.97
CA SER A 96 -2.89 3.79 -7.35
C SER A 96 -4.26 3.84 -8.03
N PHE A 97 -5.33 4.21 -7.32
CA PHE A 97 -6.70 4.35 -7.81
C PHE A 97 -7.28 5.71 -7.44
N PRO A 98 -6.72 6.83 -7.91
CA PRO A 98 -7.15 8.15 -7.48
C PRO A 98 -8.64 8.39 -7.70
N GLY A 99 -9.33 8.84 -6.62
CA GLY A 99 -10.76 9.15 -6.63
C GLY A 99 -11.68 7.92 -6.70
N VAL A 100 -11.17 6.73 -6.46
CA VAL A 100 -11.95 5.49 -6.31
C VAL A 100 -11.97 5.09 -4.84
N HIS A 101 -13.17 4.90 -4.29
CA HIS A 101 -13.40 4.37 -2.96
C HIS A 101 -14.40 3.22 -3.07
N GLU A 102 -14.10 2.11 -2.43
CA GLU A 102 -14.91 0.89 -2.50
C GLU A 102 -14.97 0.22 -1.13
N GLU A 103 -16.12 -0.36 -0.82
CA GLU A 103 -16.29 -1.18 0.37
C GLU A 103 -15.58 -2.52 0.19
N ILE A 104 -14.56 -2.76 1.00
CA ILE A 104 -13.73 -3.98 0.97
C ILE A 104 -13.91 -4.75 2.27
N ARG A 105 -13.96 -6.07 2.16
CA ARG A 105 -14.00 -6.98 3.29
C ARG A 105 -12.59 -7.37 3.72
N ARG A 106 -12.29 -7.19 5.02
CA ARG A 106 -10.99 -7.48 5.61
C ARG A 106 -11.13 -8.24 6.92
N ALA A 107 -10.05 -8.88 7.38
CA ALA A 107 -9.98 -9.32 8.75
C ALA A 107 -9.99 -8.11 9.70
N GLU A 108 -10.70 -8.23 10.82
CA GLU A 108 -10.79 -7.20 11.84
C GLU A 108 -9.47 -7.01 12.59
N ARG A 109 -8.75 -8.11 12.81
CA ARG A 109 -7.44 -8.13 13.48
C ARG A 109 -6.46 -8.98 12.71
N VAL A 110 -5.19 -8.56 12.70
CA VAL A 110 -4.10 -9.31 12.11
C VAL A 110 -2.91 -9.36 13.06
N ARG A 111 -2.16 -10.47 13.02
CA ARG A 111 -0.82 -10.55 13.59
C ARG A 111 0.17 -10.69 12.46
N VAL A 112 1.11 -9.76 12.39
CA VAL A 112 2.13 -9.67 11.34
C VAL A 112 3.51 -9.79 11.94
N ARG A 113 4.40 -10.52 11.26
CA ARG A 113 5.84 -10.53 11.49
C ARG A 113 6.51 -9.81 10.34
N ALA A 114 7.46 -8.92 10.63
CA ALA A 114 8.22 -8.20 9.63
C ALA A 114 9.62 -7.84 10.15
N GLN A 115 10.41 -7.20 9.33
CA GLN A 115 11.68 -6.58 9.70
C GLN A 115 11.53 -5.06 9.63
N ASP A 116 12.22 -4.35 10.51
CA ASP A 116 12.37 -2.90 10.43
C ASP A 116 13.44 -2.49 9.40
N ALA A 117 13.69 -1.19 9.25
CA ALA A 117 14.66 -0.65 8.30
C ALA A 117 16.12 -1.10 8.59
N HIS A 118 16.39 -1.62 9.78
CA HIS A 118 17.71 -2.13 10.20
C HIS A 118 17.80 -3.66 10.11
N GLY A 119 16.72 -4.33 9.68
CA GLY A 119 16.66 -5.78 9.56
C GLY A 119 16.26 -6.53 10.84
N ALA A 120 15.94 -5.81 11.92
CA ALA A 120 15.49 -6.44 13.17
C ALA A 120 14.06 -6.95 13.02
N PHE A 121 13.81 -8.21 13.41
CA PHE A 121 12.48 -8.79 13.39
C PHE A 121 11.61 -8.23 14.52
N PHE A 122 10.34 -8.03 14.19
CA PHE A 122 9.29 -7.72 15.16
C PHE A 122 8.00 -8.47 14.80
N GLU A 123 7.14 -8.66 15.80
CA GLU A 123 5.75 -9.06 15.62
C GLU A 123 4.84 -7.96 16.14
N LEU A 124 3.73 -7.76 15.47
CA LEU A 124 2.74 -6.75 15.81
C LEU A 124 1.34 -7.34 15.68
N GLU A 125 0.52 -7.16 16.71
CA GLU A 125 -0.93 -7.33 16.63
C GLU A 125 -1.56 -5.97 16.30
N ALA A 126 -2.44 -5.95 15.31
CA ALA A 126 -3.11 -4.74 14.84
C ALA A 126 -4.61 -4.98 14.70
N ASP A 127 -5.37 -3.93 14.99
CA ASP A 127 -6.81 -3.83 14.76
C ASP A 127 -7.17 -2.50 14.07
N GLY A 128 -8.45 -2.27 13.82
CA GLY A 128 -8.94 -1.03 13.25
C GLY A 128 -8.26 -0.67 11.93
N LEU A 129 -8.00 0.62 11.73
CA LEU A 129 -7.41 1.15 10.50
C LEU A 129 -6.02 0.56 10.20
N LEU A 130 -5.21 0.32 11.23
CA LEU A 130 -3.88 -0.27 11.05
C LEU A 130 -3.96 -1.69 10.49
N ALA A 131 -4.88 -2.53 10.99
CA ALA A 131 -5.08 -3.88 10.47
C ALA A 131 -5.55 -3.87 9.01
N ILE A 132 -6.43 -2.94 8.65
CA ILE A 132 -6.93 -2.76 7.28
C ILE A 132 -5.79 -2.32 6.36
N ALA A 133 -5.01 -1.31 6.76
CA ALA A 133 -3.89 -0.80 5.98
C ALA A 133 -2.81 -1.87 5.77
N ILE A 134 -2.45 -2.65 6.80
CA ILE A 134 -1.49 -3.77 6.66
C ILE A 134 -1.95 -4.75 5.58
N GLN A 135 -3.22 -5.15 5.58
CA GLN A 135 -3.76 -6.08 4.59
C GLN A 135 -3.79 -5.47 3.17
N HIS A 136 -4.12 -4.17 3.08
CA HIS A 136 -4.13 -3.44 1.82
C HIS A 136 -2.72 -3.37 1.20
N GLU A 137 -1.73 -2.94 1.97
CA GLU A 137 -0.36 -2.81 1.49
C GLU A 137 0.28 -4.18 1.21
N HIS A 138 -0.04 -5.20 2.01
CA HIS A 138 0.41 -6.57 1.77
C HIS A 138 -0.14 -7.13 0.44
N ASP A 139 -1.39 -6.81 0.09
CA ASP A 139 -1.96 -7.21 -1.21
C ASP A 139 -1.10 -6.69 -2.38
N HIS A 140 -0.62 -5.43 -2.32
CA HIS A 140 0.26 -4.89 -3.33
C HIS A 140 1.54 -5.70 -3.52
N LEU A 141 2.10 -6.25 -2.44
CA LEU A 141 3.35 -7.04 -2.49
C LEU A 141 3.18 -8.36 -3.24
N ILE A 142 1.97 -8.92 -3.26
CA ILE A 142 1.64 -10.16 -3.97
C ILE A 142 0.93 -9.92 -5.30
N GLY A 143 0.95 -8.67 -5.81
CA GLY A 143 0.32 -8.29 -7.07
C GLY A 143 -1.21 -8.28 -7.04
N ARG A 144 -1.83 -8.30 -5.85
CA ARG A 144 -3.26 -8.20 -5.65
C ARG A 144 -3.66 -6.74 -5.47
N LEU A 145 -4.74 -6.34 -6.10
CA LEU A 145 -5.20 -4.95 -6.09
C LEU A 145 -6.59 -4.85 -5.47
N MET A 146 -6.95 -3.66 -5.01
CA MET A 146 -8.25 -3.34 -4.42
C MET A 146 -9.42 -3.88 -5.26
N VAL A 147 -9.35 -3.77 -6.59
CA VAL A 147 -10.37 -4.25 -7.52
C VAL A 147 -10.58 -5.77 -7.50
N ASP A 148 -9.61 -6.54 -7.01
CA ASP A 148 -9.70 -8.00 -6.95
C ASP A 148 -10.63 -8.50 -5.84
N HIS A 149 -10.97 -7.63 -4.89
CA HIS A 149 -11.95 -7.87 -3.84
C HIS A 149 -13.39 -7.55 -4.28
N LEU A 150 -13.58 -6.92 -5.45
CA LEU A 150 -14.87 -6.45 -5.93
C LEU A 150 -15.60 -7.52 -6.74
N SER A 151 -16.93 -7.39 -6.81
CA SER A 151 -17.73 -8.15 -7.77
C SER A 151 -17.29 -7.85 -9.21
N LEU A 152 -17.53 -8.78 -10.12
CA LEU A 152 -17.19 -8.62 -11.55
C LEU A 152 -17.75 -7.33 -12.15
N LEU A 153 -18.98 -6.96 -11.77
CA LEU A 153 -19.61 -5.72 -12.25
C LEU A 153 -18.86 -4.49 -11.75
N ARG A 154 -18.60 -4.39 -10.43
CA ARG A 154 -17.88 -3.27 -9.85
C ARG A 154 -16.47 -3.16 -10.40
N ARG A 155 -15.75 -4.28 -10.53
CA ARG A 155 -14.42 -4.32 -11.14
C ARG A 155 -14.42 -3.72 -12.56
N ARG A 156 -15.42 -4.06 -13.39
CA ARG A 156 -15.55 -3.50 -14.75
C ARG A 156 -15.83 -2.00 -14.74
N LEU A 157 -16.66 -1.52 -13.82
CA LEU A 157 -16.96 -0.09 -13.67
C LEU A 157 -15.72 0.70 -13.27
N VAL A 158 -15.00 0.24 -12.24
CA VAL A 158 -13.74 0.87 -11.80
C VAL A 158 -12.71 0.85 -12.93
N HIS A 159 -12.54 -0.28 -13.63
CA HIS A 159 -11.63 -0.38 -14.75
C HIS A 159 -11.92 0.68 -15.83
N ARG A 160 -13.19 0.80 -16.25
CA ARG A 160 -13.58 1.81 -17.26
C ARG A 160 -13.31 3.23 -16.80
N ALA A 161 -13.60 3.54 -15.53
CA ALA A 161 -13.36 4.86 -14.96
C ALA A 161 -11.86 5.19 -14.95
N MET A 162 -11.01 4.24 -14.56
CA MET A 162 -9.56 4.43 -14.51
C MET A 162 -8.93 4.55 -15.90
N VAL A 163 -9.37 3.73 -16.87
CA VAL A 163 -8.89 3.84 -18.27
C VAL A 163 -9.27 5.20 -18.85
N LYS A 164 -10.50 5.67 -18.63
CA LYS A 164 -10.93 7.01 -19.09
C LYS A 164 -10.09 8.12 -18.47
N ARG A 165 -9.78 8.02 -17.17
CA ARG A 165 -8.93 9.00 -16.46
C ARG A 165 -7.50 9.01 -17.02
N ALA A 166 -6.89 7.84 -17.22
CA ALA A 166 -5.54 7.72 -17.80
C ALA A 166 -5.47 8.35 -19.20
N ALA A 167 -6.49 8.16 -20.03
CA ALA A 167 -6.57 8.78 -21.36
C ALA A 167 -6.69 10.32 -21.28
N ALA A 168 -7.43 10.85 -20.28
CA ALA A 168 -7.56 12.29 -20.08
C ALA A 168 -6.24 12.92 -19.60
N ASP A 169 -5.52 12.27 -18.70
CA ASP A 169 -4.21 12.73 -18.20
C ASP A 169 -3.16 12.77 -19.33
N THR A 170 -3.25 11.88 -20.33
CA THR A 170 -2.36 11.85 -21.50
C THR A 170 -2.70 12.92 -22.55
N ALA A 171 -3.95 13.39 -22.60
CA ALA A 171 -4.41 14.37 -23.59
C ALA A 171 -4.10 15.84 -23.20
N VAL A 172 -3.54 16.08 -22.01
CA VAL A 172 -3.22 17.43 -21.48
C VAL A 172 -1.73 17.78 -21.65
N ILE A 173 -0.95 16.93 -22.30
CA ILE A 173 0.44 17.15 -22.71
C ILE A 173 0.44 17.42 -24.23
#